data_1dba16554546ec23c8599c98e42ede64
#
_entry.id   1dba16554546ec23c8599c98e42ede64
#
_cell.length_a   1.000
_cell.length_b   1.000
_cell.length_c   1.000
_cell.angle_alpha   90.00
_cell.angle_beta   90.00
_cell.angle_gamma   90.00
#
_symmetry.space_group_name_H-M   'P 1'
#
loop_
_entity.id
_entity.type
_entity.pdbx_description
1 polymer ?
#
loop_
_entity_poly.entity_id
_entity_poly.type
_entity_poly.pdbx_seq_one_letter_code
_entity_poly.pdbx_strand_id
1 'polypeptide(L)'
;MRYLLVFADRDDAEEVAETVADRLPELEAPAVVRETLAGEDDAEDAQWVVVVEDPDGALSREELARLDELAEEYDGWRETD
;
A
#
# COMPACT_ATOMS: atom_id res chain seq x y z
N MET A 1 -8.09 -4.93 10.52
CA MET A 1 -8.14 -3.72 9.67
C MET A 1 -7.21 -3.89 8.48
N ARG A 2 -7.56 -3.29 7.38
CA ARG A 2 -6.76 -3.38 6.18
C ARG A 2 -6.46 -1.98 5.67
N TYR A 3 -5.21 -1.75 5.34
CA TYR A 3 -4.74 -0.46 4.85
C TYR A 3 -4.30 -0.60 3.40
N LEU A 4 -4.64 0.37 2.57
CA LEU A 4 -4.32 0.37 1.16
C LEU A 4 -3.40 1.52 0.85
N LEU A 5 -2.23 1.23 0.30
CA LEU A 5 -1.29 2.24 -0.15
C LEU A 5 -1.35 2.29 -1.66
N VAL A 6 -1.74 3.42 -2.21
CA VAL A 6 -2.04 3.57 -3.63
C VAL A 6 -0.92 4.31 -4.34
N PHE A 7 -0.46 3.74 -5.45
CA PHE A 7 0.65 4.30 -6.23
C PHE A 7 0.32 4.28 -7.73
N ALA A 8 0.92 5.20 -8.45
CA ALA A 8 0.75 5.28 -9.89
C ALA A 8 1.63 4.26 -10.63
N ASP A 9 2.80 3.93 -10.04
CA ASP A 9 3.76 3.04 -10.65
C ASP A 9 3.89 1.73 -9.90
N ARG A 10 4.02 0.66 -10.66
CA ARG A 10 4.20 -0.67 -10.09
C ARG A 10 5.49 -0.79 -9.31
N ASP A 11 6.58 -0.22 -9.85
CA ASP A 11 7.88 -0.30 -9.19
C ASP A 11 7.85 0.34 -7.81
N ASP A 12 7.15 1.46 -7.68
CA ASP A 12 6.99 2.13 -6.41
C ASP A 12 6.20 1.26 -5.43
N ALA A 13 5.13 0.65 -5.91
CA ALA A 13 4.31 -0.22 -5.07
C ALA A 13 5.11 -1.43 -4.58
N GLU A 14 5.91 -2.04 -5.45
CA GLU A 14 6.73 -3.18 -5.07
C GLU A 14 7.80 -2.80 -4.05
N GLU A 15 8.45 -1.66 -4.23
CA GLU A 15 9.44 -1.18 -3.25
C GLU A 15 8.81 -0.91 -1.88
N VAL A 16 7.64 -0.30 -1.89
CA VAL A 16 6.92 -0.02 -0.65
C VAL A 16 6.52 -1.33 0.03
N ALA A 17 6.02 -2.29 -0.74
CA ALA A 17 5.64 -3.59 -0.19
C ALA A 17 6.83 -4.29 0.47
N GLU A 18 7.99 -4.26 -0.15
CA GLU A 18 9.20 -4.85 0.42
C GLU A 18 9.63 -4.13 1.69
N THR A 19 9.55 -2.80 1.68
CA THR A 19 9.90 -2.01 2.85
C THR A 19 8.97 -2.30 4.02
N VAL A 20 7.68 -2.42 3.75
CA VAL A 20 6.69 -2.74 4.78
C VAL A 20 6.95 -4.14 5.34
N ALA A 21 7.21 -5.11 4.47
CA ALA A 21 7.50 -6.46 4.91
C ALA A 21 8.73 -6.52 5.80
N ASP A 22 9.74 -5.70 5.50
CA ASP A 22 10.97 -5.63 6.28
C ASP A 22 10.75 -4.99 7.65
N ARG A 23 9.96 -3.92 7.68
CA ARG A 23 9.71 -3.16 8.92
C ARG A 23 8.68 -3.80 9.82
N LEU A 24 7.77 -4.55 9.24
CA LEU A 24 6.65 -5.18 9.97
C LEU A 24 6.63 -6.68 9.70
N PRO A 25 7.68 -7.39 10.15
CA PRO A 25 7.76 -8.84 9.89
C PRO A 25 6.68 -9.65 10.61
N GLU A 26 6.00 -9.06 11.58
CA GLU A 26 4.92 -9.70 12.31
C GLU A 26 3.65 -9.83 11.48
N LEU A 27 3.51 -8.97 10.47
CA LEU A 27 2.36 -9.03 9.58
C LEU A 27 2.69 -9.88 8.37
N GLU A 28 1.66 -10.37 7.69
CA GLU A 28 1.87 -11.05 6.44
C GLU A 28 2.47 -10.08 5.42
N ALA A 29 3.27 -10.61 4.51
CA ALA A 29 3.85 -9.78 3.46
C ALA A 29 2.72 -9.09 2.68
N PRO A 30 2.84 -7.77 2.45
CA PRO A 30 1.81 -7.06 1.72
C PRO A 30 1.66 -7.57 0.29
N ALA A 31 0.44 -7.60 -0.19
CA ALA A 31 0.17 -7.97 -1.57
C ALA A 31 0.15 -6.71 -2.43
N VAL A 32 0.71 -6.81 -3.62
CA VAL A 32 0.64 -5.74 -4.60
C VAL A 32 -0.39 -6.15 -5.63
N VAL A 33 -1.47 -5.38 -5.73
CA VAL A 33 -2.54 -5.66 -6.68
C VAL A 33 -2.71 -4.48 -7.62
N ARG A 34 -3.12 -4.81 -8.84
CA ARG A 34 -3.42 -3.79 -9.83
C ARG A 34 -4.92 -3.49 -9.77
N GLU A 35 -5.23 -2.22 -9.65
CA GLU A 35 -6.61 -1.80 -9.61
C GLU A 35 -6.90 -0.86 -10.77
N THR A 36 -7.90 -1.19 -11.57
CA THR A 36 -8.35 -0.33 -12.65
C THR A 36 -9.65 0.31 -12.24
N LEU A 37 -9.85 1.56 -12.68
CA LEU A 37 -11.11 2.24 -12.45
C LEU A 37 -12.19 1.56 -13.27
N ALA A 38 -13.38 1.45 -12.67
CA ALA A 38 -14.50 0.81 -13.34
C ALA A 38 -14.82 1.52 -14.67
N GLY A 39 -14.88 0.73 -15.73
CA GLY A 39 -15.17 1.24 -17.05
C GLY A 39 -13.98 1.76 -17.83
N GLU A 40 -12.80 1.70 -17.25
CA GLU A 40 -11.58 2.13 -17.91
C GLU A 40 -10.86 0.95 -18.54
N ASP A 41 -10.59 1.06 -19.81
CA ASP A 41 -9.82 0.04 -20.53
C ASP A 41 -8.36 0.45 -20.70
N ASP A 42 -8.03 1.64 -20.27
CA ASP A 42 -6.71 2.20 -20.45
C ASP A 42 -5.77 1.78 -19.34
N ALA A 43 -4.73 1.07 -19.71
CA ALA A 43 -3.74 0.59 -18.77
C ALA A 43 -2.97 1.73 -18.07
N GLU A 44 -2.96 2.90 -18.66
CA GLU A 44 -2.27 4.05 -18.09
C GLU A 44 -2.98 4.59 -16.84
N ASP A 45 -4.28 4.33 -16.74
CA ASP A 45 -5.06 4.77 -15.60
C ASP A 45 -5.08 3.75 -14.47
N ALA A 46 -4.42 2.62 -14.66
CA ALA A 46 -4.35 1.60 -13.62
C ALA A 46 -3.52 2.08 -12.44
N GLN A 47 -4.01 1.81 -11.25
CA GLN A 47 -3.30 2.12 -10.01
C GLN A 47 -2.77 0.82 -9.41
N TRP A 48 -1.68 0.93 -8.67
CA TRP A 48 -1.10 -0.20 -7.97
C TRP A 48 -1.32 -0.01 -6.49
N VAL A 49 -1.88 -1.01 -5.85
CA VAL A 49 -2.27 -0.94 -4.44
C VAL A 49 -1.47 -1.96 -3.64
N VAL A 50 -0.84 -1.48 -2.57
CA VAL A 50 -0.18 -2.34 -1.61
C VAL A 50 -1.18 -2.58 -0.48
N VAL A 51 -1.59 -3.83 -0.31
CA VAL A 51 -2.57 -4.22 0.70
C VAL A 51 -1.84 -4.69 1.95
N VAL A 52 -1.99 -3.92 3.03
CA VAL A 52 -1.41 -4.26 4.33
C VAL A 52 -2.54 -4.75 5.23
N GLU A 53 -2.48 -6.01 5.61
CA GLU A 53 -3.48 -6.59 6.50
C GLU A 53 -3.01 -6.56 7.95
N ASP A 54 -3.85 -6.03 8.81
CA ASP A 54 -3.59 -5.94 10.23
C ASP A 54 -4.83 -6.45 10.98
N PRO A 55 -5.01 -7.78 11.03
CA PRO A 55 -6.22 -8.37 11.57
C PRO A 55 -6.44 -8.07 13.07
N ASP A 56 -5.36 -7.86 13.80
CA ASP A 56 -5.44 -7.63 15.24
C ASP A 56 -5.39 -6.15 15.61
N GLY A 57 -5.26 -5.26 14.63
CA GLY A 57 -5.14 -3.84 14.91
C GLY A 57 -3.87 -3.51 15.68
N ALA A 58 -2.78 -4.22 15.37
CA ALA A 58 -1.53 -4.10 16.10
C ALA A 58 -0.71 -2.86 15.74
N LEU A 59 -1.00 -2.23 14.62
CA LEU A 59 -0.25 -1.05 14.19
C LEU A 59 -0.57 0.17 15.04
N SER A 60 0.47 0.78 15.60
CA SER A 60 0.33 2.00 16.37
C SER A 60 0.15 3.21 15.47
N ARG A 61 -0.20 4.35 16.07
CA ARG A 61 -0.31 5.59 15.31
C ARG A 61 1.01 5.97 14.67
N GLU A 62 2.12 5.71 15.33
CA GLU A 62 3.43 5.99 14.80
C GLU A 62 3.72 5.14 13.56
N GLU A 63 3.34 3.88 13.61
CA GLU A 63 3.53 2.99 12.47
C GLU A 63 2.65 3.40 11.30
N LEU A 64 1.41 3.81 11.57
CA LEU A 64 0.52 4.30 10.52
C LEU A 64 1.06 5.59 9.92
N ALA A 65 1.61 6.49 10.75
CA ALA A 65 2.22 7.71 10.27
C ALA A 65 3.43 7.42 9.37
N ARG A 66 4.20 6.39 9.69
CA ARG A 66 5.32 5.97 8.85
C ARG A 66 4.86 5.41 7.51
N LEU A 67 3.74 4.68 7.51
CA LEU A 67 3.15 4.23 6.26
C LEU A 67 2.70 5.41 5.40
N ASP A 68 2.11 6.42 6.02
CA ASP A 68 1.71 7.64 5.32
C ASP A 68 2.92 8.36 4.72
N GLU A 69 4.00 8.51 5.50
CA GLU A 69 5.22 9.12 5.01
C GLU A 69 5.82 8.34 3.86
N LEU A 70 5.82 7.02 3.98
CA LEU A 70 6.35 6.16 2.94
C LEU A 70 5.54 6.29 1.65
N ALA A 71 4.23 6.32 1.76
CA ALA A 71 3.36 6.53 0.61
C ALA A 71 3.63 7.89 -0.05
N GLU A 72 3.79 8.93 0.75
CA GLU A 72 4.07 10.27 0.23
C GLU A 72 5.42 10.36 -0.48
N GLU A 73 6.42 9.62 -0.03
CA GLU A 73 7.72 9.58 -0.69
C GLU A 73 7.63 9.11 -2.12
N TYR A 74 6.66 8.26 -2.41
CA TYR A 74 6.44 7.70 -3.74
C TYR A 74 5.24 8.32 -4.45
N ASP A 75 4.82 9.50 -4.00
CA ASP A 75 3.68 10.23 -4.57
C ASP A 75 2.36 9.47 -4.48
N GLY A 76 2.24 8.61 -3.48
CA GLY A 76 1.03 7.86 -3.23
C GLY A 76 0.29 8.36 -1.99
N TRP A 77 -0.69 7.57 -1.58
CA TRP A 77 -1.45 7.90 -0.36
C TRP A 77 -1.97 6.61 0.28
N ARG A 78 -2.42 6.72 1.52
CA ARG A 78 -2.98 5.59 2.25
C ARG A 78 -4.51 5.74 2.38
N GLU A 79 -5.22 4.67 2.13
CA GLU A 79 -6.64 4.59 2.38
C GLU A 79 -6.89 3.47 3.39
N THR A 80 -7.94 3.61 4.17
CA THR A 80 -8.37 2.57 5.12
C THR A 80 -9.59 1.87 4.52
N ASP A 81 -9.54 0.56 4.51
CA ASP A 81 -10.63 -0.26 3.98
C ASP A 81 -11.65 -0.58 5.07
#